data_307da62b197a8468a33ae447ffc41803
#
_entry.id   307da62b197a8468a33ae447ffc41803
#
_cell.length_a   1.000
_cell.length_b   1.000
_cell.length_c   1.000
_cell.angle_alpha   90.00
_cell.angle_beta   90.00
_cell.angle_gamma   90.00
#
_symmetry.space_group_name_H-M   'P 1'
#
loop_
_entity.id
_entity.type
_entity.pdbx_description
1 polymer ?
#
loop_
_entity_poly.entity_id
_entity_poly.type
_entity_poly.pdbx_seq_one_letter_code
_entity_poly.pdbx_strand_id
1 'polypeptide(L)'
;LDSLVAEDFGHAPCFLIVDSDTLDYTVVDNEYANGEGAGYKVAKAIVGLGVDVVIVGGIGTHGLKILQDAGIRVFYDMDDTVENCIKEVKDRLELEKKFE
;
A
#
# COMPACT_ATOMS: atom_id res chain seq x y z
N LEU A 1 4.02 -12.96 -4.38
CA LEU A 1 4.73 -11.69 -4.57
C LEU A 1 5.13 -11.41 -6.03
N ASP A 2 4.87 -12.35 -6.93
CA ASP A 2 5.12 -12.17 -8.36
C ASP A 2 4.02 -11.34 -9.05
N SER A 3 2.91 -11.13 -8.38
CA SER A 3 1.80 -10.36 -8.92
C SER A 3 2.17 -8.89 -9.06
N LEU A 4 1.58 -8.23 -10.06
CA LEU A 4 1.73 -6.79 -10.24
C LEU A 4 0.95 -6.05 -9.14
N VAL A 5 1.47 -4.89 -8.75
CA VAL A 5 0.75 -3.97 -7.88
C VAL A 5 -0.50 -3.48 -8.61
N ALA A 6 -1.65 -3.42 -7.93
CA ALA A 6 -2.90 -2.97 -8.53
C ALA A 6 -2.82 -1.51 -8.96
N GLU A 7 -3.43 -1.21 -10.11
CA GLU A 7 -3.44 0.14 -10.66
C GLU A 7 -4.29 1.12 -9.85
N ASP A 8 -5.31 0.64 -9.17
CA ASP A 8 -6.24 1.48 -8.40
C ASP A 8 -6.37 0.91 -6.98
N PHE A 9 -5.98 1.72 -6.00
CA PHE A 9 -6.00 1.36 -4.59
C PHE A 9 -7.40 0.92 -4.11
N GLY A 10 -8.42 1.73 -4.40
CA GLY A 10 -9.77 1.47 -3.89
C GLY A 10 -10.42 0.24 -4.51
N HIS A 11 -10.07 -0.10 -5.72
CA HIS A 11 -10.68 -1.20 -6.49
C HIS A 11 -9.77 -2.43 -6.61
N ALA A 12 -8.64 -2.47 -5.92
CA ALA A 12 -7.79 -3.65 -5.87
C ALA A 12 -8.57 -4.84 -5.30
N PRO A 13 -8.46 -6.04 -5.89
CA PRO A 13 -9.22 -7.20 -5.41
C PRO A 13 -8.80 -7.67 -4.02
N CYS A 14 -7.55 -7.46 -3.66
CA CYS A 14 -7.03 -7.81 -2.35
C CYS A 14 -5.80 -6.98 -2.01
N PHE A 15 -5.38 -7.07 -0.75
CA PHE A 15 -4.16 -6.47 -0.26
C PHE A 15 -3.24 -7.53 0.32
N LEU A 16 -1.94 -7.36 0.16
CA LEU A 16 -0.96 -8.20 0.82
C LEU A 16 -0.36 -7.43 1.98
N ILE A 17 -0.43 -8.01 3.17
CA ILE A 17 0.28 -7.50 4.34
C ILE A 17 1.57 -8.27 4.44
N VAL A 18 2.68 -7.60 4.18
CA VAL A 18 3.99 -8.21 4.01
C VAL A 18 4.93 -7.76 5.11
N ASP A 19 5.63 -8.72 5.72
CA ASP A 19 6.77 -8.42 6.57
C ASP A 19 7.97 -8.11 5.65
N SER A 20 8.46 -6.88 5.69
CA SER A 20 9.50 -6.43 4.78
C SER A 20 10.85 -7.12 4.99
N ASP A 21 11.07 -7.73 6.14
CA ASP A 21 12.33 -8.42 6.43
C ASP A 21 12.30 -9.88 5.96
N THR A 22 11.19 -10.58 6.18
CA THR A 22 11.07 -12.01 5.87
C THR A 22 10.37 -12.28 4.55
N LEU A 23 9.59 -11.32 4.03
CA LEU A 23 8.68 -11.44 2.90
C LEU A 23 7.51 -12.41 3.15
N ASP A 24 7.29 -12.82 4.37
CA ASP A 24 6.08 -13.53 4.74
C ASP A 24 4.88 -12.61 4.55
N TYR A 25 3.77 -13.15 4.05
CA TYR A 25 2.62 -12.31 3.76
C TYR A 25 1.29 -12.99 4.07
N THR A 26 0.29 -12.16 4.31
CA THR A 26 -1.10 -12.55 4.48
C THR A 26 -1.93 -11.81 3.44
N VAL A 27 -2.88 -12.51 2.83
CA VAL A 27 -3.81 -11.92 1.86
C VAL A 27 -5.06 -11.45 2.58
N VAL A 28 -5.45 -10.20 2.35
CA VAL A 28 -6.68 -9.64 2.89
C VAL A 28 -7.57 -9.22 1.72
N ASP A 29 -8.76 -9.80 1.62
CA ASP A 29 -9.69 -9.47 0.56
C ASP A 29 -10.23 -8.05 0.73
N ASN A 30 -10.41 -7.35 -0.38
CA ASN A 30 -11.00 -6.01 -0.37
C ASN A 30 -12.52 -6.11 -0.53
N GLU A 31 -13.23 -5.97 0.57
CA GLU A 31 -14.70 -6.03 0.59
C GLU A 31 -15.35 -4.88 -0.18
N TYR A 32 -14.63 -3.81 -0.43
CA TYR A 32 -15.14 -2.58 -1.01
C TYR A 32 -14.77 -2.39 -2.49
N ALA A 33 -14.15 -3.38 -3.12
CA ALA A 33 -13.56 -3.24 -4.47
C ALA A 33 -14.55 -2.76 -5.53
N ASN A 34 -15.81 -3.12 -5.42
CA ASN A 34 -16.87 -2.79 -6.40
C ASN A 34 -17.82 -1.70 -5.94
N GLY A 35 -17.56 -1.05 -4.81
CA GLY A 35 -18.46 -0.04 -4.24
C GLY A 35 -18.07 1.39 -4.59
N GLU A 36 -19.04 2.30 -4.48
CA GLU A 36 -18.76 3.73 -4.53
C GLU A 36 -18.03 4.15 -3.25
N GLY A 37 -17.13 5.11 -3.37
CA GLY A 37 -16.33 5.55 -2.24
C GLY A 37 -15.35 4.53 -1.74
N ALA A 38 -14.97 3.57 -2.59
CA ALA A 38 -14.07 2.48 -2.23
C ALA A 38 -12.74 2.99 -1.65
N GLY A 39 -12.15 4.02 -2.26
CA GLY A 39 -10.88 4.59 -1.78
C GLY A 39 -10.95 5.06 -0.33
N TYR A 40 -12.02 5.73 0.06
CA TYR A 40 -12.23 6.19 1.44
C TYR A 40 -12.38 5.00 2.41
N LYS A 41 -13.25 4.05 2.07
CA LYS A 41 -13.52 2.88 2.91
C LYS A 41 -12.29 2.00 3.08
N VAL A 42 -11.58 1.75 1.99
CA VAL A 42 -10.35 0.96 1.98
C VAL A 42 -9.27 1.62 2.81
N ALA A 43 -9.06 2.93 2.66
CA ALA A 43 -8.06 3.66 3.44
C ALA A 43 -8.33 3.51 4.94
N LYS A 44 -9.57 3.65 5.38
CA LYS A 44 -9.93 3.45 6.79
C LYS A 44 -9.67 2.03 7.26
N ALA A 45 -9.98 1.03 6.43
CA ALA A 45 -9.72 -0.36 6.77
C ALA A 45 -8.21 -0.61 6.92
N ILE A 46 -7.38 -0.06 6.03
CA ILE A 46 -5.93 -0.19 6.07
C ILE A 46 -5.35 0.45 7.34
N VAL A 47 -5.84 1.62 7.74
CA VAL A 47 -5.42 2.25 9.00
C VAL A 47 -5.63 1.29 10.19
N GLY A 48 -6.76 0.57 10.20
CA GLY A 48 -7.07 -0.39 11.25
C GLY A 48 -6.16 -1.61 11.29
N LEU A 49 -5.43 -1.89 10.21
CA LEU A 49 -4.51 -3.04 10.16
C LEU A 49 -3.15 -2.77 10.81
N GLY A 50 -2.84 -1.53 11.15
CA GLY A 50 -1.59 -1.19 11.82
C GLY A 50 -0.35 -1.23 10.94
N VAL A 51 -0.50 -1.09 9.63
CA VAL A 51 0.63 -1.06 8.70
C VAL A 51 1.36 0.29 8.74
N ASP A 52 2.64 0.31 8.41
CA ASP A 52 3.46 1.52 8.41
C ASP A 52 3.64 2.11 7.02
N VAL A 53 3.54 1.30 5.99
CA VAL A 53 3.83 1.67 4.61
C VAL A 53 2.79 1.05 3.69
N VAL A 54 2.33 1.82 2.72
CA VAL A 54 1.43 1.36 1.66
C VAL A 54 2.12 1.57 0.31
N ILE A 55 2.09 0.54 -0.52
CA ILE A 55 2.64 0.58 -1.89
C ILE A 55 1.48 0.34 -2.85
N VAL A 56 1.25 1.28 -3.75
CA VAL A 56 0.10 1.24 -4.67
C VAL A 56 0.48 1.77 -6.06
N GLY A 57 -0.35 1.46 -7.05
CA GLY A 57 -0.31 2.13 -8.34
C GLY A 57 -0.97 3.50 -8.24
N GLY A 58 -2.26 3.59 -8.50
CA GLY A 58 -3.00 4.83 -8.38
C GLY A 58 -3.78 4.93 -7.08
N ILE A 59 -3.87 6.12 -6.52
CA ILE A 59 -4.68 6.39 -5.33
C ILE A 59 -5.28 7.80 -5.43
N GLY A 60 -6.57 7.92 -5.08
CA GLY A 60 -7.24 9.20 -5.05
C GLY A 60 -6.80 10.04 -3.86
N THR A 61 -7.04 11.36 -3.96
CA THR A 61 -6.62 12.31 -2.93
C THR A 61 -7.24 12.05 -1.56
N HIS A 62 -8.49 11.63 -1.50
CA HIS A 62 -9.17 11.34 -0.23
C HIS A 62 -8.52 10.15 0.49
N GLY A 63 -8.27 9.06 -0.22
CA GLY A 63 -7.63 7.90 0.36
C GLY A 63 -6.19 8.20 0.81
N LEU A 64 -5.45 8.89 -0.04
CA LEU A 64 -4.07 9.29 0.27
C LEU A 64 -4.01 10.13 1.54
N LYS A 65 -4.89 11.12 1.68
CA LYS A 65 -4.93 11.98 2.86
C LYS A 65 -5.22 11.20 4.13
N ILE A 66 -6.16 10.27 4.09
CA ILE A 66 -6.50 9.43 5.25
C ILE A 66 -5.27 8.65 5.71
N LEU A 67 -4.55 8.03 4.79
CA LEU A 67 -3.36 7.26 5.11
C LEU A 67 -2.25 8.15 5.67
N GLN A 68 -2.01 9.30 5.06
CA GLN A 68 -0.98 10.24 5.51
C GLN A 68 -1.31 10.83 6.88
N ASP A 69 -2.56 11.18 7.14
CA ASP A 69 -3.00 11.70 8.43
C ASP A 69 -2.84 10.67 9.55
N ALA A 70 -2.86 9.39 9.21
CA ALA A 70 -2.62 8.29 10.16
C ALA A 70 -1.13 7.98 10.36
N GLY A 71 -0.24 8.72 9.71
CA GLY A 71 1.20 8.51 9.81
C GLY A 71 1.76 7.40 8.92
N ILE A 72 0.97 6.93 7.95
CA ILE A 72 1.40 5.89 7.03
C ILE A 72 2.14 6.51 5.85
N ARG A 73 3.31 5.97 5.51
CA ARG A 73 4.04 6.37 4.30
C ARG A 73 3.38 5.71 3.09
N VAL A 74 3.08 6.49 2.07
CA VAL A 74 2.46 5.99 0.84
C VAL A 74 3.39 6.19 -0.33
N PHE A 75 3.70 5.08 -1.03
CA PHE A 75 4.48 5.08 -2.27
C PHE A 75 3.51 4.75 -3.39
N TYR A 76 3.16 5.74 -4.18
CA TYR A 76 2.19 5.62 -5.28
C TYR A 76 2.87 5.69 -6.65
N ASP A 77 2.09 5.49 -7.71
CA ASP A 77 2.58 5.35 -9.08
C ASP A 77 3.58 4.20 -9.27
N MET A 78 3.49 3.19 -8.42
CA MET A 78 4.32 2.00 -8.52
C MET A 78 3.76 1.07 -9.60
N ASP A 79 4.62 0.60 -10.49
CA ASP A 79 4.22 -0.18 -11.67
C ASP A 79 5.20 -1.34 -11.88
N ASP A 80 5.16 -2.31 -10.97
CA ASP A 80 6.02 -3.48 -11.01
C ASP A 80 5.40 -4.58 -10.16
N THR A 81 6.08 -5.72 -10.04
CA THR A 81 5.66 -6.77 -9.12
C THR A 81 5.73 -6.29 -7.68
N VAL A 82 4.93 -6.91 -6.82
CA VAL A 82 4.94 -6.59 -5.38
C VAL A 82 6.35 -6.74 -4.81
N GLU A 83 7.04 -7.82 -5.14
CA GLU A 83 8.40 -8.08 -4.65
C GLU A 83 9.38 -6.97 -5.05
N ASN A 84 9.37 -6.56 -6.31
CA ASN A 84 10.26 -5.50 -6.79
C ASN A 84 9.92 -4.15 -6.16
N CYS A 85 8.65 -3.84 -5.99
CA CYS A 85 8.22 -2.62 -5.31
C CYS A 85 8.68 -2.58 -3.86
N ILE A 86 8.60 -3.69 -3.14
CA ILE A 86 9.09 -3.78 -1.76
C ILE A 86 10.59 -3.48 -1.69
N LYS A 87 11.37 -4.07 -2.58
CA LYS A 87 12.83 -3.83 -2.64
C LYS A 87 13.14 -2.36 -2.89
N GLU A 88 12.46 -1.74 -3.85
CA GLU A 88 12.65 -0.33 -4.17
C GLU A 88 12.32 0.57 -2.98
N VAL A 89 11.19 0.32 -2.32
CA VAL A 89 10.75 1.10 -1.17
C VAL A 89 11.73 0.95 0.00
N LYS A 90 12.22 -0.26 0.27
CA LYS A 90 13.23 -0.48 1.32
C LYS A 90 14.50 0.32 1.05
N ASP A 91 14.96 0.33 -0.19
CA ASP A 91 16.15 1.10 -0.58
C ASP A 91 15.94 2.60 -0.37
N ARG A 92 14.78 3.13 -0.75
CA ARG A 92 14.43 4.53 -0.54
C ARG A 92 14.39 4.91 0.94
N LEU A 93 13.81 4.07 1.78
CA LEU A 93 13.73 4.31 3.22
C LEU A 93 15.11 4.28 3.86
N GLU A 94 15.99 3.39 3.43
CA GLU A 94 17.37 3.36 3.92
C GLU A 94 18.15 4.61 3.51
N LEU A 95 17.95 5.11 2.29
CA LEU A 95 18.58 6.34 1.84
C LEU A 95 18.11 7.54 2.67
N GLU A 96 16.83 7.62 3.00
CA GLU A 96 16.31 8.68 3.87
C GLU A 96 16.99 8.67 5.24
N LYS A 97 17.21 7.50 5.81
CA LYS A 97 17.90 7.37 7.11
C LYS A 97 19.34 7.87 7.07
N LYS A 98 20.04 7.70 5.95
CA LYS A 98 21.43 8.14 5.81
C LYS A 98 21.58 9.65 5.79
N PHE A 99 20.53 10.37 5.43
CA PHE A 99 20.56 11.83 5.28
C PHE A 99 19.78 12.56 6.39
N GLU A 100 19.33 11.86 7.40
CA GLU A 100 18.71 12.47 8.58
C GLU A 100 19.72 13.11 9.52
#